data_90752cc921aa0c85e0ecf4943fd91c4d
#
_entry.id   90752cc921aa0c85e0ecf4943fd91c4d
#
_cell.length_a   1.000
_cell.length_b   1.000
_cell.length_c   1.000
_cell.angle_alpha   90.00
_cell.angle_beta   90.00
_cell.angle_gamma   90.00
#
_symmetry.space_group_name_H-M   'P 1'
#
loop_
_entity.id
_entity.type
_entity.pdbx_description
1 polymer ?
#
loop_
_entity_poly.entity_id
_entity_poly.type
_entity_poly.pdbx_seq_one_letter_code
_entity_poly.pdbx_strand_id
1 'polypeptide(L)'
;AKGVIPAVEMLRGIGDDAMPDFRDKVVVVIGGGNVAMDAARTAKRLGATDVSIVYRRRRDDMTALPDEIGGAIAEGCNLLQLKAPSRIETNKRGEVEALWVKPQIAGKADNSGRPKPMDSSEPEEKIPCDIIISAIGQATDIRFFEEYGIPVFRGNIQAKKSSVIANVKGTY
;
A
#
# COMPACT_ATOMS: atom_id res chain seq x y z
N ALA A 1 8.14 -11.87 -7.94
CA ALA A 1 8.88 -12.61 -6.89
C ALA A 1 7.89 -13.42 -6.07
N LYS A 2 8.25 -14.63 -5.67
CA LYS A 2 7.45 -15.40 -4.71
C LYS A 2 7.55 -14.73 -3.34
N GLY A 3 6.41 -14.56 -2.65
CA GLY A 3 6.33 -13.83 -1.38
C GLY A 3 5.93 -12.36 -1.53
N VAL A 4 5.58 -11.89 -2.74
CA VAL A 4 4.95 -10.59 -2.94
C VAL A 4 3.44 -10.80 -3.13
N ILE A 5 2.62 -10.21 -2.27
CA ILE A 5 1.18 -10.43 -2.20
C ILE A 5 0.46 -9.07 -2.27
N PRO A 6 -0.54 -8.89 -3.14
CA PRO A 6 -1.42 -7.72 -3.08
C PRO A 6 -2.26 -7.74 -1.80
N ALA A 7 -2.33 -6.61 -1.09
CA ALA A 7 -3.05 -6.53 0.19
C ALA A 7 -4.54 -6.92 0.06
N VAL A 8 -5.19 -6.53 -1.04
CA VAL A 8 -6.60 -6.84 -1.26
C VAL A 8 -6.84 -8.33 -1.49
N GLU A 9 -5.95 -9.02 -2.20
CA GLU A 9 -6.03 -10.48 -2.38
C GLU A 9 -5.84 -11.19 -1.05
N MET A 10 -4.86 -10.76 -0.25
CA MET A 10 -4.65 -11.29 1.08
C MET A 10 -5.88 -11.11 1.96
N LEU A 11 -6.42 -9.89 2.06
CA LEU A 11 -7.58 -9.60 2.92
C LEU A 11 -8.85 -10.31 2.46
N ARG A 12 -9.03 -10.52 1.15
CA ARG A 12 -10.14 -11.34 0.62
C ARG A 12 -10.05 -12.78 1.11
N GLY A 13 -8.85 -13.35 1.21
CA GLY A 13 -8.62 -14.71 1.69
C GLY A 13 -9.12 -14.97 3.11
N ILE A 14 -9.36 -13.93 3.93
CA ILE A 14 -9.92 -14.08 5.29
C ILE A 14 -11.30 -14.75 5.24
N GLY A 15 -12.15 -14.39 4.26
CA GLY A 15 -13.47 -14.98 4.09
C GLY A 15 -13.50 -16.37 3.46
N ASP A 16 -12.41 -16.75 2.79
CA ASP A 16 -12.29 -17.96 1.98
C ASP A 16 -11.43 -19.04 2.65
N ASP A 17 -11.02 -18.87 3.91
CA ASP A 17 -10.04 -19.71 4.64
C ASP A 17 -8.74 -19.98 3.86
N ALA A 18 -8.37 -19.06 2.97
CA ALA A 18 -7.23 -19.14 2.06
C ALA A 18 -6.10 -18.16 2.41
N MET A 19 -5.86 -17.97 3.72
CA MET A 19 -4.84 -17.04 4.19
C MET A 19 -3.43 -17.60 4.03
N PRO A 20 -2.45 -16.77 3.64
CA PRO A 20 -1.04 -17.14 3.70
C PRO A 20 -0.62 -17.49 5.14
N ASP A 21 0.30 -18.43 5.28
CA ASP A 21 0.92 -18.72 6.56
C ASP A 21 1.99 -17.67 6.89
N PHE A 22 1.74 -16.88 7.92
CA PHE A 22 2.66 -15.83 8.40
C PHE A 22 3.50 -16.26 9.61
N ARG A 23 3.28 -17.46 10.14
CA ARG A 23 4.05 -17.95 11.31
C ARG A 23 5.53 -17.96 11.00
N ASP A 24 6.31 -17.43 11.95
CA ASP A 24 7.77 -17.30 11.87
C ASP A 24 8.28 -16.46 10.66
N LYS A 25 7.42 -15.64 10.07
CA LYS A 25 7.77 -14.76 8.92
C LYS A 25 8.03 -13.34 9.35
N VAL A 26 8.98 -12.71 8.68
CA VAL A 26 9.19 -11.26 8.70
C VAL A 26 8.44 -10.67 7.51
N VAL A 27 7.51 -9.76 7.81
CA VAL A 27 6.58 -9.20 6.82
C VAL A 27 6.82 -7.70 6.65
N VAL A 28 6.88 -7.23 5.42
CA VAL A 28 6.91 -5.81 5.10
C VAL A 28 5.64 -5.44 4.34
N VAL A 29 4.91 -4.44 4.85
CA VAL A 29 3.72 -3.87 4.20
C VAL A 29 4.09 -2.53 3.58
N ILE A 30 3.84 -2.36 2.28
CA ILE A 30 4.13 -1.11 1.56
C ILE A 30 2.84 -0.33 1.40
N GLY A 31 2.74 0.83 2.06
CA GLY A 31 1.57 1.70 1.95
C GLY A 31 1.30 2.53 3.20
N GLY A 32 0.35 3.47 3.09
CA GLY A 32 0.00 4.39 4.18
C GLY A 32 -1.49 4.70 4.26
N GLY A 33 -2.34 3.87 3.67
CA GLY A 33 -3.80 3.93 3.79
C GLY A 33 -4.35 2.88 4.76
N ASN A 34 -5.67 2.91 5.03
CA ASN A 34 -6.32 1.96 5.93
C ASN A 34 -6.05 0.49 5.54
N VAL A 35 -6.06 0.18 4.23
CA VAL A 35 -5.76 -1.18 3.73
C VAL A 35 -4.36 -1.65 4.15
N ALA A 36 -3.37 -0.75 4.23
CA ALA A 36 -2.05 -1.10 4.72
C ALA A 36 -2.05 -1.40 6.23
N MET A 37 -2.83 -0.65 7.01
CA MET A 37 -3.00 -0.89 8.45
C MET A 37 -3.70 -2.23 8.70
N ASP A 38 -4.80 -2.50 7.99
CA ASP A 38 -5.52 -3.77 8.06
C ASP A 38 -4.62 -4.95 7.70
N ALA A 39 -3.85 -4.85 6.62
CA ALA A 39 -2.93 -5.89 6.19
C ALA A 39 -1.83 -6.16 7.22
N ALA A 40 -1.25 -5.10 7.80
CA ALA A 40 -0.20 -5.22 8.82
C ALA A 40 -0.71 -5.88 10.10
N ARG A 41 -1.86 -5.43 10.61
CA ARG A 41 -2.51 -5.99 11.80
C ARG A 41 -2.90 -7.45 11.57
N THR A 42 -3.46 -7.75 10.39
CA THR A 42 -3.81 -9.12 10.02
C THR A 42 -2.58 -10.04 10.00
N ALA A 43 -1.49 -9.63 9.33
CA ALA A 43 -0.25 -10.41 9.32
C ALA A 43 0.29 -10.65 10.74
N LYS A 44 0.25 -9.62 11.60
CA LYS A 44 0.67 -9.73 13.00
C LYS A 44 -0.17 -10.73 13.79
N ARG A 45 -1.49 -10.65 13.67
CA ARG A 45 -2.45 -11.55 14.32
C ARG A 45 -2.35 -13.00 13.84
N LEU A 46 -1.93 -13.20 12.58
CA LEU A 46 -1.71 -14.53 11.99
C LEU A 46 -0.29 -15.08 12.27
N GLY A 47 0.46 -14.46 13.18
CA GLY A 47 1.67 -15.03 13.75
C GLY A 47 2.98 -14.56 13.10
N ALA A 48 2.97 -13.50 12.30
CA ALA A 48 4.22 -12.91 11.82
C ALA A 48 5.12 -12.48 12.99
N THR A 49 6.39 -12.88 12.96
CA THR A 49 7.37 -12.56 14.00
C THR A 49 7.59 -11.05 14.07
N ASP A 50 7.81 -10.44 12.91
CA ASP A 50 7.94 -8.99 12.79
C ASP A 50 7.09 -8.48 11.61
N VAL A 51 6.49 -7.30 11.80
CA VAL A 51 5.72 -6.61 10.75
C VAL A 51 6.16 -5.16 10.69
N SER A 52 6.69 -4.74 9.55
CA SER A 52 7.11 -3.37 9.29
C SER A 52 6.26 -2.73 8.20
N ILE A 53 5.73 -1.54 8.45
CA ILE A 53 4.97 -0.73 7.49
C ILE A 53 5.92 0.29 6.87
N VAL A 54 6.19 0.17 5.58
CA VAL A 54 7.06 1.09 4.83
C VAL A 54 6.22 2.15 4.14
N TYR A 55 6.50 3.42 4.46
CA TYR A 55 5.78 4.54 3.89
C TYR A 55 6.72 5.66 3.43
N ARG A 56 6.51 6.15 2.20
CA ARG A 56 7.39 7.15 1.55
C ARG A 56 7.27 8.58 2.06
N ARG A 57 6.26 8.88 2.92
CA ARG A 57 6.06 10.18 3.56
C ARG A 57 6.13 10.04 5.08
N ARG A 58 5.85 11.11 5.80
CA ARG A 58 5.75 11.10 7.25
C ARG A 58 4.44 10.46 7.70
N ARG A 59 4.38 10.06 8.96
CA ARG A 59 3.16 9.57 9.61
C ARG A 59 1.98 10.53 9.43
N ASP A 60 2.20 11.82 9.63
CA ASP A 60 1.16 12.85 9.53
C ASP A 60 0.64 13.06 8.11
N ASP A 61 1.36 12.57 7.10
CA ASP A 61 0.97 12.63 5.69
C ASP A 61 0.24 11.35 5.24
N MET A 62 -0.01 10.40 6.15
CA MET A 62 -0.72 9.16 5.84
C MET A 62 -2.20 9.43 5.56
N THR A 63 -2.80 8.59 4.68
CA THR A 63 -4.23 8.64 4.39
C THR A 63 -5.04 7.69 5.28
N ALA A 64 -4.38 6.86 6.04
CA ALA A 64 -5.01 6.04 7.07
C ALA A 64 -5.53 6.92 8.22
N LEU A 65 -6.60 6.50 8.85
CA LEU A 65 -7.14 7.16 10.04
C LEU A 65 -6.14 7.07 11.19
N PRO A 66 -6.00 8.13 12.01
CA PRO A 66 -5.07 8.14 13.14
C PRO A 66 -5.23 6.94 14.09
N ASP A 67 -6.47 6.51 14.34
CA ASP A 67 -6.79 5.37 15.20
C ASP A 67 -6.32 4.05 14.58
N GLU A 68 -6.40 3.89 13.26
CA GLU A 68 -5.89 2.71 12.57
C GLU A 68 -4.36 2.63 12.62
N ILE A 69 -3.69 3.76 12.45
CA ILE A 69 -2.23 3.85 12.61
C ILE A 69 -1.84 3.54 14.06
N GLY A 70 -2.55 4.12 15.03
CA GLY A 70 -2.34 3.87 16.45
C GLY A 70 -2.56 2.40 16.82
N GLY A 71 -3.62 1.78 16.28
CA GLY A 71 -3.94 0.37 16.47
C GLY A 71 -2.85 -0.56 15.92
N ALA A 72 -2.34 -0.29 14.72
CA ALA A 72 -1.26 -1.09 14.15
C ALA A 72 0.03 -1.03 15.00
N ILE A 73 0.40 0.17 15.48
CA ILE A 73 1.57 0.35 16.35
C ILE A 73 1.34 -0.34 17.72
N ALA A 74 0.16 -0.22 18.30
CA ALA A 74 -0.18 -0.86 19.57
C ALA A 74 -0.17 -2.40 19.49
N GLU A 75 -0.48 -2.97 18.33
CA GLU A 75 -0.36 -4.41 18.06
C GLU A 75 1.07 -4.85 17.74
N GLY A 76 2.05 -3.94 17.81
CA GLY A 76 3.47 -4.25 17.64
C GLY A 76 3.95 -4.21 16.19
N CYS A 77 3.27 -3.50 15.30
CA CYS A 77 3.80 -3.20 13.97
C CYS A 77 4.75 -2.00 14.01
N ASN A 78 5.88 -2.10 13.30
CA ASN A 78 6.86 -1.02 13.17
C ASN A 78 6.47 -0.08 12.02
N LEU A 79 6.47 1.23 12.25
CA LEU A 79 6.23 2.22 11.19
C LEU A 79 7.56 2.82 10.71
N LEU A 80 7.96 2.46 9.48
CA LEU A 80 9.16 2.96 8.80
C LEU A 80 8.76 4.07 7.82
N GLN A 81 8.69 5.29 8.32
CA GLN A 81 8.33 6.47 7.54
C GLN A 81 9.51 7.02 6.74
N LEU A 82 9.24 7.83 5.70
CA LEU A 82 10.24 8.43 4.82
C LEU A 82 11.14 7.37 4.14
N LYS A 83 10.54 6.25 3.75
CA LYS A 83 11.20 5.14 3.06
C LYS A 83 10.40 4.80 1.79
N ALA A 84 10.99 5.02 0.62
CA ALA A 84 10.38 4.63 -0.65
C ALA A 84 10.93 3.27 -1.10
N PRO A 85 10.07 2.30 -1.47
CA PRO A 85 10.53 1.05 -2.07
C PRO A 85 11.37 1.31 -3.32
N SER A 86 12.52 0.67 -3.44
CA SER A 86 13.44 0.77 -4.56
C SER A 86 13.47 -0.53 -5.36
N ARG A 87 13.84 -1.62 -4.72
CA ARG A 87 13.94 -2.94 -5.36
C ARG A 87 13.71 -4.06 -4.37
N ILE A 88 13.34 -5.23 -4.91
CA ILE A 88 13.17 -6.48 -4.16
C ILE A 88 14.39 -7.36 -4.43
N GLU A 89 15.00 -7.86 -3.38
CA GLU A 89 16.04 -8.88 -3.45
C GLU A 89 15.41 -10.26 -3.27
N THR A 90 15.84 -11.21 -4.11
CA THR A 90 15.33 -12.57 -4.08
C THR A 90 16.46 -13.58 -4.07
N ASN A 91 16.21 -14.73 -3.47
CA ASN A 91 17.12 -15.87 -3.52
C ASN A 91 17.12 -16.56 -4.90
N LYS A 92 17.94 -17.60 -5.05
CA LYS A 92 18.05 -18.38 -6.30
C LYS A 92 16.74 -19.09 -6.70
N ARG A 93 15.78 -19.24 -5.77
CA ARG A 93 14.45 -19.81 -6.03
C ARG A 93 13.40 -18.77 -6.39
N GLY A 94 13.80 -17.49 -6.45
CA GLY A 94 12.91 -16.36 -6.73
C GLY A 94 12.01 -15.97 -5.54
N GLU A 95 12.33 -16.41 -4.33
CA GLU A 95 11.64 -16.05 -3.10
C GLU A 95 12.22 -14.76 -2.54
N VAL A 96 11.40 -13.92 -1.92
CA VAL A 96 11.81 -12.66 -1.30
C VAL A 96 12.81 -12.91 -0.18
N GLU A 97 13.89 -12.15 -0.14
CA GLU A 97 14.86 -12.10 0.95
C GLU A 97 14.95 -10.71 1.59
N ALA A 98 14.67 -9.66 0.85
CA ALA A 98 14.68 -8.31 1.38
C ALA A 98 13.93 -7.33 0.48
N LEU A 99 13.45 -6.26 1.09
CA LEU A 99 13.07 -5.02 0.43
C LEU A 99 14.20 -3.98 0.60
N TRP A 100 14.66 -3.39 -0.50
CA TRP A 100 15.52 -2.22 -0.46
C TRP A 100 14.66 -0.97 -0.53
N VAL A 101 14.99 0.01 0.28
CA VAL A 101 14.28 1.28 0.37
C VAL A 101 15.23 2.45 0.22
N LYS A 102 14.77 3.50 -0.45
CA LYS A 102 15.48 4.77 -0.55
C LYS A 102 14.94 5.73 0.51
N PRO A 103 15.78 6.24 1.41
CA PRO A 103 15.38 7.28 2.35
C PRO A 103 14.85 8.51 1.64
N GLN A 104 13.82 9.14 2.20
CA GLN A 104 13.12 10.27 1.60
C GLN A 104 13.23 11.51 2.45
N ILE A 105 13.12 12.66 1.81
CA ILE A 105 12.90 13.96 2.44
C ILE A 105 11.57 14.55 2.00
N ALA A 106 10.97 15.38 2.84
CA ALA A 106 9.74 16.09 2.51
C ALA A 106 10.04 17.29 1.60
N GLY A 107 9.57 17.23 0.35
CA GLY A 107 9.67 18.34 -0.61
C GLY A 107 8.50 19.32 -0.49
N LYS A 108 8.30 20.13 -1.54
CA LYS A 108 7.15 21.04 -1.63
C LYS A 108 5.83 20.26 -1.66
N ALA A 109 4.75 20.91 -1.21
CA ALA A 109 3.42 20.32 -1.26
C ALA A 109 3.01 19.97 -2.70
N ASP A 110 2.41 18.80 -2.87
CA ASP A 110 1.77 18.35 -4.12
C ASP A 110 0.35 18.94 -4.26
N ASN A 111 -0.34 18.61 -5.34
CA ASN A 111 -1.71 19.09 -5.61
C ASN A 111 -2.75 18.63 -4.56
N SER A 112 -2.41 17.68 -3.69
CA SER A 112 -3.24 17.25 -2.56
C SER A 112 -2.91 17.98 -1.26
N GLY A 113 -1.96 18.93 -1.28
CA GLY A 113 -1.49 19.66 -0.12
C GLY A 113 -0.47 18.89 0.74
N ARG A 114 -0.08 17.66 0.34
CA ARG A 114 0.88 16.86 1.09
C ARG A 114 2.30 17.02 0.55
N PRO A 115 3.34 16.99 1.40
CA PRO A 115 4.72 17.07 0.96
C PRO A 115 5.04 15.97 -0.07
N LYS A 116 5.59 16.37 -1.23
CA LYS A 116 6.05 15.42 -2.24
C LYS A 116 7.29 14.69 -1.70
N PRO A 117 7.32 13.34 -1.73
CA PRO A 117 8.52 12.61 -1.34
C PRO A 117 9.62 12.85 -2.37
N MET A 118 10.83 13.08 -1.90
CA MET A 118 12.04 13.28 -2.70
C MET A 118 13.15 12.41 -2.14
N ASP A 119 13.98 11.83 -3.01
CA ASP A 119 15.10 11.02 -2.56
C ASP A 119 16.09 11.86 -1.76
N SER A 120 16.53 11.33 -0.63
CA SER A 120 17.61 11.93 0.15
C SER A 120 18.98 11.57 -0.45
N SER A 121 20.04 12.21 0.04
CA SER A 121 21.42 11.84 -0.29
C SER A 121 21.88 10.56 0.39
N GLU A 122 21.15 10.09 1.41
CA GLU A 122 21.48 8.88 2.16
C GLU A 122 21.46 7.63 1.24
N PRO A 123 22.29 6.62 1.50
CA PRO A 123 22.29 5.37 0.74
C PRO A 123 20.96 4.62 0.90
N GLU A 124 20.71 3.66 0.00
CA GLU A 124 19.61 2.71 0.15
C GLU A 124 19.84 1.83 1.38
N GLU A 125 18.73 1.48 2.04
CA GLU A 125 18.71 0.61 3.20
C GLU A 125 18.08 -0.74 2.85
N LYS A 126 18.65 -1.81 3.39
CA LYS A 126 18.12 -3.17 3.24
C LYS A 126 17.24 -3.52 4.42
N ILE A 127 16.01 -3.95 4.16
CA ILE A 127 15.06 -4.48 5.14
C ILE A 127 14.89 -5.97 4.84
N PRO A 128 15.52 -6.87 5.60
CA PRO A 128 15.30 -8.30 5.45
C PRO A 128 13.84 -8.66 5.69
N CYS A 129 13.26 -9.50 4.82
CA CYS A 129 11.88 -9.96 4.97
C CYS A 129 11.63 -11.20 4.10
N ASP A 130 10.65 -12.01 4.50
CA ASP A 130 10.18 -13.19 3.78
C ASP A 130 9.00 -12.88 2.86
N ILE A 131 8.16 -11.91 3.28
CA ILE A 131 6.92 -11.56 2.58
C ILE A 131 6.80 -10.04 2.45
N ILE A 132 6.40 -9.61 1.28
CA ILE A 132 6.05 -8.21 1.00
C ILE A 132 4.57 -8.13 0.65
N ILE A 133 3.82 -7.30 1.38
CA ILE A 133 2.40 -7.03 1.10
C ILE A 133 2.29 -5.65 0.46
N SER A 134 1.80 -5.61 -0.77
CA SER A 134 1.65 -4.36 -1.53
C SER A 134 0.27 -3.74 -1.29
N ALA A 135 0.24 -2.58 -0.60
CA ALA A 135 -0.96 -1.81 -0.29
C ALA A 135 -0.91 -0.37 -0.88
N ILE A 136 -0.37 -0.24 -2.10
CA ILE A 136 -0.11 1.05 -2.78
C ILE A 136 -1.31 1.58 -3.58
N GLY A 137 -2.48 0.99 -3.43
CA GLY A 137 -3.71 1.34 -4.11
C GLY A 137 -4.08 0.37 -5.23
N GLN A 138 -5.29 0.55 -5.73
CA GLN A 138 -5.83 -0.18 -6.88
C GLN A 138 -6.16 0.79 -8.01
N ALA A 139 -6.05 0.34 -9.25
CA ALA A 139 -6.59 1.03 -10.40
C ALA A 139 -8.02 0.52 -10.65
N THR A 140 -8.93 1.44 -10.95
CA THR A 140 -10.27 1.07 -11.42
C THR A 140 -10.14 0.47 -12.82
N ASP A 141 -10.77 -0.69 -13.08
CA ASP A 141 -10.91 -1.18 -14.45
C ASP A 141 -11.98 -0.33 -15.17
N ILE A 142 -11.48 0.64 -15.93
CA ILE A 142 -12.31 1.61 -16.63
C ILE A 142 -12.80 1.12 -18.00
N ARG A 143 -12.28 0.01 -18.51
CA ARG A 143 -12.58 -0.50 -19.85
C ARG A 143 -14.07 -0.72 -20.07
N PHE A 144 -14.74 -1.34 -19.10
CA PHE A 144 -16.19 -1.52 -19.12
C PHE A 144 -16.94 -0.19 -19.28
N PHE A 145 -16.52 0.84 -18.56
CA PHE A 145 -17.18 2.15 -18.62
C PHE A 145 -16.95 2.86 -19.96
N GLU A 146 -15.75 2.73 -20.53
CA GLU A 146 -15.42 3.30 -21.84
C GLU A 146 -16.23 2.62 -22.97
N GLU A 147 -16.40 1.28 -22.91
CA GLU A 147 -17.21 0.51 -23.86
C GLU A 147 -18.68 0.97 -23.89
N TYR A 148 -19.20 1.40 -22.75
CA TYR A 148 -20.57 1.94 -22.63
C TYR A 148 -20.64 3.47 -22.81
N GLY A 149 -19.58 4.10 -23.31
CA GLY A 149 -19.56 5.53 -23.62
C GLY A 149 -19.56 6.44 -22.38
N ILE A 150 -19.21 5.90 -21.22
CA ILE A 150 -19.11 6.71 -19.98
C ILE A 150 -17.77 7.46 -20.00
N PRO A 151 -17.77 8.79 -19.85
CA PRO A 151 -16.55 9.58 -19.96
C PRO A 151 -15.58 9.28 -18.83
N VAL A 152 -14.36 8.96 -19.22
CA VAL A 152 -13.25 8.67 -18.29
C VAL A 152 -12.13 9.68 -18.50
N PHE A 153 -11.51 10.12 -17.41
CA PHE A 153 -10.35 10.99 -17.45
C PHE A 153 -9.31 10.56 -16.40
N ARG A 154 -8.08 10.32 -16.85
CA ARG A 154 -6.96 9.87 -16.00
C ARG A 154 -7.30 8.66 -15.12
N GLY A 155 -8.01 7.69 -15.69
CA GLY A 155 -8.36 6.46 -14.98
C GLY A 155 -9.53 6.59 -14.00
N ASN A 156 -10.30 7.68 -14.05
CA ASN A 156 -11.48 7.89 -13.20
C ASN A 156 -12.70 8.25 -14.04
N ILE A 157 -13.87 7.78 -13.61
CA ILE A 157 -15.15 8.17 -14.18
C ILE A 157 -15.36 9.66 -13.87
N GLN A 158 -15.73 10.43 -14.89
CA GLN A 158 -16.02 11.84 -14.72
C GLN A 158 -17.42 12.06 -14.17
N ALA A 159 -17.52 12.67 -12.98
CA ALA A 159 -18.76 13.10 -12.38
C ALA A 159 -18.75 14.59 -12.12
N LYS A 160 -19.93 15.23 -12.20
CA LYS A 160 -20.12 16.62 -11.76
C LYS A 160 -20.31 16.65 -10.23
N LYS A 161 -20.13 17.84 -9.63
CA LYS A 161 -20.27 18.08 -8.18
C LYS A 161 -21.66 17.69 -7.63
N SER A 162 -22.65 17.48 -8.51
CA SER A 162 -24.01 17.07 -8.21
C SER A 162 -24.30 15.58 -8.46
N SER A 163 -23.30 14.71 -8.35
CA SER A 163 -23.43 13.25 -8.46
C SER A 163 -23.88 12.68 -9.82
N VAL A 164 -23.77 13.45 -10.89
CA VAL A 164 -24.15 13.01 -12.22
C VAL A 164 -22.90 12.75 -13.06
N ILE A 165 -22.87 11.63 -13.79
CA ILE A 165 -21.81 11.37 -14.76
C ILE A 165 -21.84 12.45 -15.84
N ALA A 166 -20.70 13.10 -16.10
CA ALA A 166 -20.62 14.20 -17.05
C ALA A 166 -21.01 13.76 -18.47
N ASN A 167 -21.85 14.54 -19.12
CA ASN A 167 -22.24 14.37 -20.53
C ASN A 167 -22.98 13.07 -20.89
N VAL A 168 -23.49 12.32 -19.94
CA VAL A 168 -24.34 11.14 -20.16
C VAL A 168 -25.74 11.43 -19.62
N LYS A 169 -26.72 11.51 -20.53
CA LYS A 169 -28.10 11.80 -20.16
C LYS A 169 -28.77 10.59 -19.51
N GLY A 170 -29.39 10.79 -18.33
CA GLY A 170 -30.12 9.72 -17.63
C GLY A 170 -29.26 8.84 -16.74
N THR A 171 -28.00 9.17 -16.48
CA THR A 171 -27.12 8.44 -15.57
C THR A 171 -26.99 9.22 -14.26
N TYR A 172 -27.24 8.58 -13.13
CA TYR A 172 -27.25 9.15 -11.77
C TYR A 172 -26.25 8.43 -10.86
#